data_905e3f110f0dab2ee2b5ccada411e941
#
_entry.id   905e3f110f0dab2ee2b5ccada411e941
#
_cell.length_a   1.000
_cell.length_b   1.000
_cell.length_c   1.000
_cell.angle_alpha   90.00
_cell.angle_beta   90.00
_cell.angle_gamma   90.00
#
_symmetry.space_group_name_H-M   'P 1'
#
loop_
_entity.id
_entity.type
_entity.pdbx_description
1 polymer ?
#
loop_
_entity_poly.entity_id
_entity_poly.type
_entity_poly.pdbx_seq_one_letter_code
_entity_poly.pdbx_strand_id
1 'polypeptide(L)'
;MAIKRRGLLLGGTALYLGAPAIVRAQTQQQSQGASQKVNVSHGFAMHGTPKYPADAGPPDYLNPKAPKGGSVRLGARGTFDSLHPYIIKSVPAAGISAIWDTLCWNSRDEASTEYGLIAETIEWPEDRAWVAFTLRPQARFHDGTPITVEDVIWTFDILKSKGLPNYAFYYGDVLKAEKTGDRKVLFTFRDNTNKELPLILGQLPVLPSKWWASRDFEKVSLEIPLGSSAYKVDSFDAGRSIAYRRVDDWWAKDLWMNRGRNNFEVMRYEYYRDVTVQFEAFKAGDIDIRQ
;
A
#
# COMPACT_ATOMS: atom_id res chain seq x y z
N MET A 1 -50.40 19.44 -64.21
CA MET A 1 -51.80 19.81 -63.95
C MET A 1 -51.70 20.71 -62.69
N ALA A 2 -51.47 22.02 -62.88
CA ALA A 2 -52.37 23.14 -62.82
C ALA A 2 -53.33 23.04 -61.60
N ILE A 3 -53.35 24.03 -60.70
CA ILE A 3 -53.92 25.38 -60.72
C ILE A 3 -53.59 26.01 -59.35
N LYS A 4 -52.91 27.15 -59.22
CA LYS A 4 -53.30 28.56 -59.09
C LYS A 4 -54.47 28.91 -58.18
N ARG A 5 -54.20 29.77 -57.16
CA ARG A 5 -54.71 31.16 -57.01
C ARG A 5 -54.49 31.66 -55.57
N ARG A 6 -53.74 32.67 -55.31
CA ARG A 6 -53.97 34.14 -55.27
C ARG A 6 -55.13 34.52 -54.34
N GLY A 7 -54.83 35.30 -53.38
CA GLY A 7 -55.74 36.13 -52.58
C GLY A 7 -54.97 37.11 -51.71
N LEU A 8 -55.07 38.33 -52.04
CA LEU A 8 -54.45 39.57 -51.61
C LEU A 8 -55.26 40.20 -50.45
N LEU A 9 -54.60 40.97 -49.60
CA LEU A 9 -54.89 42.30 -49.15
C LEU A 9 -55.15 42.55 -47.63
N LEU A 10 -54.44 43.61 -47.23
CA LEU A 10 -54.72 44.71 -46.27
C LEU A 10 -54.62 44.31 -44.78
N GLY A 11 -53.69 44.88 -44.06
CA GLY A 11 -53.49 46.31 -43.77
C GLY A 11 -53.84 46.54 -42.32
N GLY A 12 -52.92 46.76 -41.45
CA GLY A 12 -53.16 47.10 -40.05
C GLY A 12 -51.86 47.42 -39.34
N THR A 13 -51.47 48.70 -39.40
CA THR A 13 -50.40 49.27 -38.63
C THR A 13 -50.81 49.35 -37.15
N ALA A 14 -50.19 48.64 -36.25
CA ALA A 14 -50.29 48.84 -34.82
C ALA A 14 -48.90 49.05 -34.25
N LEU A 15 -48.60 50.27 -33.89
CA LEU A 15 -47.48 50.66 -33.04
C LEU A 15 -47.61 49.95 -31.69
N TYR A 16 -46.66 49.13 -31.34
CA TYR A 16 -46.42 48.69 -29.94
C TYR A 16 -45.12 49.24 -29.45
N LEU A 17 -45.23 50.10 -28.45
CA LEU A 17 -44.18 50.68 -27.66
C LEU A 17 -43.37 49.60 -26.98
N GLY A 18 -42.10 49.68 -27.11
CA GLY A 18 -41.14 48.74 -26.47
C GLY A 18 -41.13 48.87 -24.96
N ALA A 19 -41.23 47.73 -24.30
CA ALA A 19 -40.78 47.57 -22.93
C ALA A 19 -39.41 46.88 -22.93
N PRO A 20 -38.43 47.34 -22.14
CA PRO A 20 -37.14 46.67 -22.07
C PRO A 20 -37.27 45.29 -21.43
N ALA A 21 -36.90 44.25 -22.15
CA ALA A 21 -36.75 42.92 -21.58
C ALA A 21 -35.60 42.98 -20.56
N ILE A 22 -35.95 42.85 -19.29
CA ILE A 22 -35.01 42.61 -18.22
C ILE A 22 -34.46 41.19 -18.44
N VAL A 23 -33.27 41.12 -19.01
CA VAL A 23 -32.46 39.89 -19.01
C VAL A 23 -32.11 39.59 -17.55
N ARG A 24 -32.87 38.73 -16.90
CA ARG A 24 -32.44 38.11 -15.67
C ARG A 24 -31.26 37.18 -15.99
N ALA A 25 -30.07 37.71 -15.73
CA ALA A 25 -28.90 36.87 -15.60
C ALA A 25 -29.22 35.85 -14.46
N GLN A 26 -29.48 34.61 -14.85
CA GLN A 26 -29.43 33.51 -13.91
C GLN A 26 -27.98 33.38 -13.46
N THR A 27 -27.67 33.99 -12.32
CA THR A 27 -26.48 33.65 -11.56
C THR A 27 -26.56 32.15 -11.27
N GLN A 28 -25.79 31.36 -11.99
CA GLN A 28 -25.48 29.99 -11.58
C GLN A 28 -24.88 30.14 -10.19
N GLN A 29 -25.68 29.88 -9.18
CA GLN A 29 -25.16 29.55 -7.86
C GLN A 29 -24.29 28.32 -8.07
N GLN A 30 -22.98 28.54 -8.13
CA GLN A 30 -22.03 27.51 -7.78
C GLN A 30 -22.46 26.98 -6.42
N SER A 31 -23.00 25.77 -6.42
CA SER A 31 -23.19 25.00 -5.20
C SER A 31 -21.81 24.95 -4.53
N GLN A 32 -21.61 25.76 -3.51
CA GLN A 32 -20.54 25.57 -2.54
C GLN A 32 -20.75 24.17 -2.02
N GLY A 33 -19.92 23.23 -2.53
CA GLY A 33 -19.90 21.87 -2.05
C GLY A 33 -19.72 21.96 -0.54
N ALA A 34 -20.67 21.45 0.21
CA ALA A 34 -20.52 21.24 1.64
C ALA A 34 -19.14 20.60 1.83
N SER A 35 -18.28 21.19 2.64
CA SER A 35 -16.94 20.64 2.90
C SER A 35 -17.17 19.23 3.48
N GLN A 36 -16.88 18.23 2.66
CA GLN A 36 -17.06 16.85 3.04
C GLN A 36 -16.18 16.58 4.26
N LYS A 37 -16.77 15.98 5.30
CA LYS A 37 -16.05 15.65 6.52
C LYS A 37 -14.89 14.71 6.18
N VAL A 38 -13.69 15.12 6.53
CA VAL A 38 -12.47 14.33 6.39
C VAL A 38 -12.17 13.66 7.73
N ASN A 39 -12.04 12.35 7.71
CA ASN A 39 -11.57 11.58 8.85
C ASN A 39 -10.04 11.59 8.86
N VAL A 40 -9.45 11.73 10.04
CA VAL A 40 -8.00 11.65 10.26
C VAL A 40 -7.78 10.70 11.42
N SER A 41 -6.98 9.65 11.21
CA SER A 41 -6.75 8.64 12.25
C SER A 41 -5.36 8.00 12.09
N HIS A 42 -4.90 7.34 13.14
CA HIS A 42 -3.73 6.47 13.15
C HIS A 42 -4.01 5.05 12.60
N GLY A 43 -5.28 4.73 12.36
CA GLY A 43 -5.72 3.44 11.83
C GLY A 43 -7.00 3.59 11.02
N PHE A 44 -7.25 2.64 10.14
CA PHE A 44 -8.43 2.55 9.29
C PHE A 44 -9.07 1.17 9.44
N ALA A 45 -10.37 1.14 9.75
CA ALA A 45 -11.17 -0.07 9.77
C ALA A 45 -12.20 -0.02 8.63
N MET A 46 -12.40 -1.15 7.95
CA MET A 46 -13.45 -1.26 6.92
C MET A 46 -14.83 -1.06 7.52
N HIS A 47 -15.03 -1.58 8.73
CA HIS A 47 -16.26 -1.51 9.48
C HIS A 47 -16.00 -1.04 10.91
N GLY A 48 -16.79 -0.08 11.39
CA GLY A 48 -16.66 0.43 12.75
C GLY A 48 -15.43 1.31 12.97
N THR A 49 -14.81 1.18 14.12
CA THR A 49 -13.62 1.91 14.55
C THR A 49 -12.49 0.96 14.93
N PRO A 50 -11.23 1.30 14.70
CA PRO A 50 -10.10 0.50 15.16
C PRO A 50 -10.16 0.22 16.67
N LYS A 51 -9.83 -1.02 17.07
CA LYS A 51 -9.84 -1.48 18.47
C LYS A 51 -8.78 -0.78 19.31
N TYR A 52 -7.58 -0.62 18.76
CA TYR A 52 -6.44 -0.07 19.48
C TYR A 52 -6.35 1.45 19.31
N PRO A 53 -6.32 2.24 20.41
CA PRO A 53 -6.08 3.68 20.34
C PRO A 53 -4.64 3.99 19.92
N ALA A 54 -4.37 5.25 19.58
CA ALA A 54 -3.04 5.68 19.10
C ALA A 54 -1.91 5.48 20.13
N ASP A 55 -2.24 5.53 21.40
CA ASP A 55 -1.35 5.33 22.55
C ASP A 55 -1.47 3.92 23.17
N ALA A 56 -1.98 2.94 22.40
CA ALA A 56 -2.15 1.58 22.86
C ALA A 56 -0.84 0.96 23.38
N GLY A 57 -0.99 -0.01 24.28
CA GLY A 57 0.04 -1.01 24.55
C GLY A 57 0.21 -1.99 23.37
N PRO A 58 1.11 -2.95 23.48
CA PRO A 58 1.22 -4.01 22.46
C PRO A 58 -0.11 -4.75 22.33
N PRO A 59 -0.42 -5.28 21.10
CA PRO A 59 -1.62 -6.09 20.89
C PRO A 59 -1.77 -7.22 21.91
N ASP A 60 -2.99 -7.53 22.31
CA ASP A 60 -3.30 -8.49 23.39
C ASP A 60 -2.72 -9.88 23.17
N TYR A 61 -2.52 -10.30 21.92
CA TYR A 61 -1.93 -11.60 21.56
C TYR A 61 -0.39 -11.60 21.57
N LEU A 62 0.28 -10.50 21.88
CA LEU A 62 1.73 -10.39 21.94
C LEU A 62 2.23 -10.40 23.39
N ASN A 63 3.36 -11.07 23.61
CA ASN A 63 4.08 -10.99 24.88
C ASN A 63 5.22 -9.96 24.77
N PRO A 64 5.08 -8.74 25.33
CA PRO A 64 6.15 -7.72 25.26
C PRO A 64 7.41 -8.11 26.02
N LYS A 65 7.32 -9.11 26.91
CA LYS A 65 8.45 -9.66 27.67
C LYS A 65 9.08 -10.89 27.00
N ALA A 66 8.65 -11.26 25.79
CA ALA A 66 9.25 -12.36 25.06
C ALA A 66 10.76 -12.12 24.85
N PRO A 67 11.60 -13.15 25.11
CA PRO A 67 13.04 -13.01 24.98
C PRO A 67 13.42 -12.69 23.52
N LYS A 68 14.45 -11.88 23.35
CA LYS A 68 15.04 -11.56 22.05
C LYS A 68 16.32 -12.37 21.88
N GLY A 69 16.49 -12.97 20.70
CA GLY A 69 17.68 -13.74 20.35
C GLY A 69 17.36 -15.13 19.78
N GLY A 70 18.39 -15.95 19.64
CA GLY A 70 18.26 -17.28 19.08
C GLY A 70 17.94 -17.31 17.59
N SER A 71 17.77 -18.50 17.07
CA SER A 71 17.46 -18.71 15.65
C SER A 71 16.26 -19.63 15.48
N VAL A 72 15.57 -19.51 14.37
CA VAL A 72 14.50 -20.41 13.92
C VAL A 72 14.79 -20.88 12.50
N ARG A 73 14.63 -22.20 12.27
CA ARG A 73 14.78 -22.83 10.95
C ARG A 73 13.41 -23.21 10.42
N LEU A 74 13.07 -22.71 9.25
CA LEU A 74 11.79 -22.91 8.58
C LEU A 74 12.00 -23.77 7.33
N GLY A 75 11.19 -24.79 7.15
CA GLY A 75 11.20 -25.57 5.92
C GLY A 75 10.47 -24.84 4.80
N ALA A 76 11.14 -24.57 3.69
CA ALA A 76 10.56 -24.06 2.46
C ALA A 76 10.48 -25.16 1.39
N ARG A 77 9.54 -25.05 0.44
CA ARG A 77 9.37 -26.04 -0.64
C ARG A 77 9.91 -25.50 -1.95
N GLY A 78 10.50 -26.41 -2.75
CA GLY A 78 10.99 -26.09 -4.09
C GLY A 78 12.39 -25.49 -4.10
N THR A 79 12.52 -24.32 -4.66
CA THR A 79 13.79 -23.58 -4.86
C THR A 79 13.51 -22.10 -5.00
N PHE A 80 14.56 -21.27 -5.16
CA PHE A 80 14.46 -19.87 -5.56
C PHE A 80 15.61 -19.48 -6.48
N ASP A 81 15.38 -18.47 -7.33
CA ASP A 81 16.34 -17.89 -8.26
C ASP A 81 16.45 -16.36 -8.15
N SER A 82 15.67 -15.77 -7.23
CA SER A 82 15.56 -14.31 -7.13
C SER A 82 15.38 -13.82 -5.69
N LEU A 83 15.97 -12.67 -5.40
CA LEU A 83 15.67 -11.85 -4.22
C LEU A 83 14.71 -10.69 -4.57
N HIS A 84 14.07 -10.73 -5.74
CA HIS A 84 13.10 -9.75 -6.21
C HIS A 84 11.71 -10.38 -6.35
N PRO A 85 10.77 -10.11 -5.39
CA PRO A 85 9.52 -10.85 -5.32
C PRO A 85 8.38 -10.28 -6.19
N TYR A 86 8.61 -9.19 -6.91
CA TYR A 86 7.53 -8.42 -7.53
C TYR A 86 7.38 -8.64 -9.03
N ILE A 87 8.12 -9.57 -9.64
CA ILE A 87 8.08 -9.86 -11.07
C ILE A 87 7.64 -11.30 -11.38
N ILE A 88 6.99 -11.51 -12.54
CA ILE A 88 6.42 -12.84 -12.91
C ILE A 88 7.51 -13.87 -13.20
N LYS A 89 8.63 -13.43 -13.77
CA LYS A 89 9.67 -14.32 -14.34
C LYS A 89 10.61 -14.91 -13.29
N SER A 90 10.30 -14.79 -12.01
CA SER A 90 11.18 -15.23 -10.93
C SER A 90 10.49 -16.18 -9.97
N VAL A 91 11.28 -17.02 -9.33
CA VAL A 91 10.90 -17.78 -8.13
C VAL A 91 11.54 -17.08 -6.95
N PRO A 92 10.80 -16.24 -6.21
CA PRO A 92 11.37 -15.44 -5.14
C PRO A 92 11.74 -16.30 -3.93
N ALA A 93 12.79 -15.89 -3.23
CA ALA A 93 13.19 -16.52 -1.99
C ALA A 93 12.06 -16.39 -0.92
N ALA A 94 11.85 -17.46 -0.15
CA ALA A 94 10.89 -17.46 0.94
C ALA A 94 11.20 -16.35 1.95
N GLY A 95 10.18 -15.58 2.33
CA GLY A 95 10.30 -14.46 3.28
C GLY A 95 10.86 -13.16 2.70
N ILE A 96 11.33 -13.12 1.45
CA ILE A 96 12.00 -11.93 0.89
C ILE A 96 11.09 -10.68 0.85
N SER A 97 9.79 -10.82 0.61
CA SER A 97 8.87 -9.70 0.60
C SER A 97 8.73 -9.00 1.97
N ALA A 98 9.09 -9.68 3.06
CA ALA A 98 8.99 -9.14 4.42
C ALA A 98 10.15 -8.21 4.82
N ILE A 99 11.14 -7.96 3.94
CA ILE A 99 12.23 -7.03 4.25
C ILE A 99 11.86 -5.56 4.03
N TRP A 100 10.70 -5.27 3.44
CA TRP A 100 10.18 -3.91 3.28
C TRP A 100 8.97 -3.68 4.17
N ASP A 101 8.96 -2.55 4.84
CA ASP A 101 7.79 -2.07 5.56
C ASP A 101 6.71 -1.59 4.58
N THR A 102 5.46 -1.70 5.00
CA THR A 102 4.28 -1.22 4.28
C THR A 102 3.81 0.14 4.84
N LEU A 103 2.95 0.85 4.12
CA LEU A 103 2.35 2.08 4.64
C LEU A 103 1.62 1.85 5.95
N CYS A 104 0.86 0.74 6.04
CA CYS A 104 0.13 0.35 7.24
C CYS A 104 0.47 -1.08 7.64
N TRP A 105 0.27 -1.39 8.91
CA TRP A 105 0.34 -2.72 9.48
C TRP A 105 -1.07 -3.30 9.61
N ASN A 106 -1.27 -4.49 9.05
CA ASN A 106 -2.54 -5.21 9.13
C ASN A 106 -2.73 -5.84 10.52
N SER A 107 -3.84 -5.55 11.19
CA SER A 107 -4.20 -6.15 12.47
C SER A 107 -4.42 -7.66 12.31
N ARG A 108 -4.04 -8.44 13.34
CA ARG A 108 -4.21 -9.90 13.30
C ARG A 108 -5.41 -10.38 14.12
N ASP A 109 -5.98 -9.51 14.92
CA ASP A 109 -7.14 -9.79 15.78
C ASP A 109 -8.35 -8.90 15.46
N GLU A 110 -8.27 -8.14 14.36
CA GLU A 110 -9.36 -7.34 13.82
C GLU A 110 -9.48 -7.61 12.33
N ALA A 111 -10.68 -7.96 11.89
CA ALA A 111 -10.94 -8.16 10.48
C ALA A 111 -10.87 -6.81 9.74
N SER A 112 -10.16 -6.77 8.60
CA SER A 112 -10.10 -5.61 7.70
C SER A 112 -9.79 -4.29 8.42
N THR A 113 -8.79 -4.33 9.32
CA THR A 113 -8.32 -3.16 10.07
C THR A 113 -6.81 -3.04 9.94
N GLU A 114 -6.33 -1.84 9.68
CA GLU A 114 -4.92 -1.51 9.55
C GLU A 114 -4.56 -0.28 10.37
N TYR A 115 -3.33 -0.26 10.83
CA TYR A 115 -2.73 0.83 11.61
C TYR A 115 -1.50 1.37 10.89
N GLY A 116 -1.31 2.67 10.91
CA GLY A 116 -0.18 3.31 10.27
C GLY A 116 1.16 2.77 10.77
N LEU A 117 1.97 2.21 9.85
CA LEU A 117 3.34 1.77 10.08
C LEU A 117 4.31 2.84 9.54
N ILE A 118 4.61 2.85 8.24
CA ILE A 118 5.33 3.99 7.63
C ILE A 118 4.47 5.24 7.70
N ALA A 119 3.15 5.12 7.50
CA ALA A 119 2.21 6.20 7.74
C ALA A 119 2.08 6.50 9.23
N GLU A 120 2.06 7.77 9.58
CA GLU A 120 1.72 8.27 10.91
C GLU A 120 0.22 8.49 11.04
N THR A 121 -0.38 9.09 10.00
CA THR A 121 -1.82 9.33 9.90
C THR A 121 -2.36 8.91 8.55
N ILE A 122 -3.63 8.50 8.57
CA ILE A 122 -4.43 8.14 7.41
C ILE A 122 -5.60 9.12 7.36
N GLU A 123 -5.86 9.70 6.19
CA GLU A 123 -6.94 10.66 5.98
C GLU A 123 -7.85 10.18 4.86
N TRP A 124 -9.16 10.27 5.04
CA TRP A 124 -10.13 9.89 4.02
C TRP A 124 -11.45 10.63 4.21
N PRO A 125 -12.20 10.94 3.14
CA PRO A 125 -13.56 11.48 3.21
C PRO A 125 -14.58 10.38 3.55
N GLU A 126 -15.78 10.76 3.97
CA GLU A 126 -16.85 9.79 4.29
C GLU A 126 -17.19 8.88 3.10
N ASP A 127 -17.15 9.41 1.88
CA ASP A 127 -17.44 8.65 0.66
C ASP A 127 -16.26 7.78 0.18
N ARG A 128 -15.07 7.94 0.80
CA ARG A 128 -13.84 7.21 0.45
C ARG A 128 -13.42 7.40 -1.03
N ALA A 129 -13.62 8.59 -1.58
CA ALA A 129 -13.19 8.92 -2.94
C ALA A 129 -11.67 9.08 -3.07
N TRP A 130 -10.98 9.20 -1.96
CA TRP A 130 -9.52 9.30 -1.87
C TRP A 130 -9.02 8.85 -0.51
N VAL A 131 -7.70 8.58 -0.43
CA VAL A 131 -6.98 8.37 0.83
C VAL A 131 -5.65 9.11 0.79
N ALA A 132 -5.26 9.70 1.91
CA ALA A 132 -3.93 10.27 2.05
C ALA A 132 -3.20 9.66 3.26
N PHE A 133 -1.88 9.51 3.10
CA PHE A 133 -0.99 9.01 4.14
C PHE A 133 0.07 10.06 4.43
N THR A 134 0.21 10.43 5.72
CA THR A 134 1.32 11.25 6.18
C THR A 134 2.40 10.34 6.74
N LEU A 135 3.60 10.37 6.18
CA LEU A 135 4.69 9.48 6.56
C LEU A 135 5.32 9.89 7.90
N ARG A 136 5.79 8.92 8.68
CA ARG A 136 6.55 9.17 9.91
C ARG A 136 7.91 9.77 9.58
N PRO A 137 8.37 10.81 10.28
CA PRO A 137 9.67 11.44 10.02
C PRO A 137 10.85 10.50 10.32
N GLN A 138 10.68 9.50 11.17
CA GLN A 138 11.71 8.52 11.52
C GLN A 138 11.79 7.32 10.58
N ALA A 139 10.84 7.14 9.66
CA ALA A 139 10.84 6.02 8.72
C ALA A 139 12.06 6.07 7.80
N ARG A 140 12.83 4.97 7.77
CA ARG A 140 14.08 4.91 7.01
C ARG A 140 14.37 3.50 6.52
N PHE A 141 15.16 3.42 5.46
CA PHE A 141 15.75 2.18 4.95
C PHE A 141 16.91 1.72 5.84
N HIS A 142 17.41 0.50 5.60
CA HIS A 142 18.48 -0.12 6.39
C HIS A 142 19.84 0.60 6.28
N ASP A 143 20.05 1.41 5.25
CA ASP A 143 21.23 2.26 5.09
C ASP A 143 21.11 3.62 5.81
N GLY A 144 19.99 3.86 6.50
CA GLY A 144 19.69 5.10 7.20
C GLY A 144 19.05 6.18 6.35
N THR A 145 18.91 5.99 5.03
CA THR A 145 18.22 6.97 4.17
C THR A 145 16.73 7.05 4.52
N PRO A 146 16.13 8.26 4.58
CA PRO A 146 14.72 8.41 4.91
C PRO A 146 13.82 7.84 3.81
N ILE A 147 12.69 7.26 4.21
CA ILE A 147 11.61 6.89 3.30
C ILE A 147 10.84 8.17 2.95
N THR A 148 10.67 8.43 1.66
CA THR A 148 10.07 9.66 1.15
C THR A 148 8.74 9.41 0.43
N VAL A 149 7.99 10.49 0.20
CA VAL A 149 6.75 10.44 -0.62
C VAL A 149 7.07 10.00 -2.04
N GLU A 150 8.22 10.39 -2.56
CA GLU A 150 8.72 10.00 -3.88
C GLU A 150 8.92 8.48 -3.97
N ASP A 151 9.41 7.83 -2.91
CA ASP A 151 9.54 6.36 -2.85
C ASP A 151 8.17 5.69 -2.90
N VAL A 152 7.18 6.23 -2.19
CA VAL A 152 5.80 5.71 -2.19
C VAL A 152 5.17 5.81 -3.57
N ILE A 153 5.23 6.98 -4.20
CA ILE A 153 4.66 7.22 -5.54
C ILE A 153 5.36 6.34 -6.57
N TRP A 154 6.70 6.31 -6.55
CA TRP A 154 7.47 5.48 -7.47
C TRP A 154 7.12 3.99 -7.29
N THR A 155 7.01 3.53 -6.04
CA THR A 155 6.64 2.13 -5.77
C THR A 155 5.27 1.79 -6.31
N PHE A 156 4.28 2.65 -6.06
CA PHE A 156 2.93 2.47 -6.60
C PHE A 156 2.95 2.37 -8.13
N ASP A 157 3.62 3.29 -8.80
CA ASP A 157 3.68 3.35 -10.27
C ASP A 157 4.40 2.14 -10.87
N ILE A 158 5.54 1.74 -10.29
CA ILE A 158 6.32 0.62 -10.81
C ILE A 158 5.61 -0.72 -10.59
N LEU A 159 4.98 -0.93 -9.43
CA LEU A 159 4.22 -2.14 -9.15
C LEU A 159 2.98 -2.24 -10.04
N LYS A 160 2.25 -1.14 -10.23
CA LYS A 160 1.08 -1.09 -11.11
C LYS A 160 1.43 -1.35 -12.57
N SER A 161 2.58 -0.86 -13.05
CA SER A 161 2.97 -0.95 -14.47
C SER A 161 3.81 -2.16 -14.82
N LYS A 162 4.71 -2.60 -13.91
CA LYS A 162 5.71 -3.65 -14.16
C LYS A 162 5.73 -4.76 -13.12
N GLY A 163 4.94 -4.64 -12.06
CA GLY A 163 4.83 -5.65 -11.02
C GLY A 163 4.03 -6.87 -11.44
N LEU A 164 3.77 -7.76 -10.47
CA LEU A 164 2.88 -8.89 -10.66
C LEU A 164 1.47 -8.41 -11.08
N PRO A 165 0.72 -9.17 -11.90
CA PRO A 165 -0.58 -8.75 -12.44
C PRO A 165 -1.62 -8.34 -11.39
N ASN A 166 -1.54 -8.91 -10.19
CA ASN A 166 -2.42 -8.54 -9.09
C ASN A 166 -2.30 -7.06 -8.68
N TYR A 167 -1.12 -6.43 -8.82
CA TYR A 167 -0.97 -5.00 -8.52
C TYR A 167 -1.71 -4.14 -9.53
N ALA A 168 -1.62 -4.46 -10.83
CA ALA A 168 -2.39 -3.75 -11.86
C ALA A 168 -3.90 -3.87 -11.61
N PHE A 169 -4.37 -5.04 -11.16
CA PHE A 169 -5.76 -5.30 -10.82
C PHE A 169 -6.18 -4.52 -9.55
N TYR A 170 -5.46 -4.64 -8.45
CA TYR A 170 -5.80 -4.00 -7.17
C TYR A 170 -5.73 -2.47 -7.22
N TYR A 171 -4.78 -1.93 -7.99
CA TYR A 171 -4.61 -0.48 -8.14
C TYR A 171 -5.34 0.10 -9.37
N GLY A 172 -6.16 -0.71 -10.05
CA GLY A 172 -6.84 -0.31 -11.29
C GLY A 172 -7.70 0.94 -11.16
N ASP A 173 -8.38 1.09 -10.03
CA ASP A 173 -9.27 2.21 -9.76
C ASP A 173 -8.57 3.42 -9.11
N VAL A 174 -7.27 3.33 -8.86
CA VAL A 174 -6.48 4.49 -8.43
C VAL A 174 -6.06 5.28 -9.65
N LEU A 175 -6.59 6.50 -9.78
CA LEU A 175 -6.29 7.40 -10.90
C LEU A 175 -4.93 8.05 -10.77
N LYS A 176 -4.57 8.46 -9.55
CA LYS A 176 -3.42 9.33 -9.32
C LYS A 176 -2.86 9.11 -7.92
N ALA A 177 -1.53 9.13 -7.83
CA ALA A 177 -0.78 9.28 -6.60
C ALA A 177 0.01 10.60 -6.69
N GLU A 178 -0.12 11.49 -5.72
CA GLU A 178 0.55 12.79 -5.76
C GLU A 178 1.04 13.25 -4.39
N LYS A 179 2.13 14.00 -4.40
CA LYS A 179 2.68 14.65 -3.22
C LYS A 179 1.86 15.91 -2.91
N THR A 180 1.27 15.97 -1.73
CA THR A 180 0.48 17.12 -1.26
C THR A 180 1.09 17.82 -0.04
N GLY A 181 2.25 17.34 0.41
CA GLY A 181 3.06 17.93 1.49
C GLY A 181 4.40 17.23 1.58
N ASP A 182 5.33 17.72 2.38
CA ASP A 182 6.69 17.16 2.50
C ASP A 182 6.70 15.68 2.83
N ARG A 183 5.73 15.23 3.64
CA ARG A 183 5.57 13.85 4.08
C ARG A 183 4.20 13.27 3.73
N LYS A 184 3.41 13.92 2.85
CA LYS A 184 2.03 13.52 2.58
C LYS A 184 1.84 13.12 1.13
N VAL A 185 1.36 11.90 0.92
CA VAL A 185 0.92 11.36 -0.37
C VAL A 185 -0.59 11.23 -0.40
N LEU A 186 -1.22 11.64 -1.50
CA LEU A 186 -2.65 11.53 -1.77
C LEU A 186 -2.88 10.57 -2.94
N PHE A 187 -3.78 9.59 -2.74
CA PHE A 187 -4.28 8.70 -3.78
C PHE A 187 -5.72 9.04 -4.10
N THR A 188 -6.00 9.44 -5.33
CA THR A 188 -7.34 9.76 -5.82
C THR A 188 -7.90 8.57 -6.58
N PHE A 189 -9.15 8.22 -6.33
CA PHE A 189 -9.82 7.07 -6.94
C PHE A 189 -10.69 7.50 -8.12
N ARG A 190 -10.96 6.55 -9.03
CA ARG A 190 -11.84 6.77 -10.19
C ARG A 190 -13.27 7.10 -9.76
N ASP A 191 -13.72 6.39 -8.75
CA ASP A 191 -15.00 6.55 -8.10
C ASP A 191 -14.90 6.01 -6.65
N ASN A 192 -16.01 5.99 -5.94
CA ASN A 192 -16.07 5.53 -4.57
C ASN A 192 -16.78 4.16 -4.41
N THR A 193 -16.82 3.34 -5.45
CA THR A 193 -17.48 2.03 -5.40
C THR A 193 -16.65 1.01 -4.65
N ASN A 194 -15.33 0.99 -4.87
CA ASN A 194 -14.41 0.11 -4.14
C ASN A 194 -13.98 0.74 -2.81
N LYS A 195 -14.71 0.40 -1.75
CA LYS A 195 -14.44 0.90 -0.40
C LYS A 195 -13.20 0.32 0.27
N GLU A 196 -12.59 -0.72 -0.32
CA GLU A 196 -11.38 -1.38 0.20
C GLU A 196 -10.08 -0.71 -0.23
N LEU A 197 -10.11 0.20 -1.21
CA LEU A 197 -8.91 0.85 -1.74
C LEU A 197 -8.01 1.48 -0.67
N PRO A 198 -8.51 2.12 0.39
CA PRO A 198 -7.66 2.63 1.46
C PRO A 198 -6.85 1.53 2.15
N LEU A 199 -7.45 0.33 2.42
CA LEU A 199 -6.76 -0.82 2.98
C LEU A 199 -5.77 -1.43 1.99
N ILE A 200 -6.18 -1.60 0.73
CA ILE A 200 -5.32 -2.13 -0.34
C ILE A 200 -4.05 -1.27 -0.49
N LEU A 201 -4.19 0.05 -0.42
CA LEU A 201 -3.06 0.97 -0.47
C LEU A 201 -2.25 0.98 0.84
N GLY A 202 -2.88 0.75 1.98
CA GLY A 202 -2.18 0.57 3.26
C GLY A 202 -1.17 -0.57 3.21
N GLN A 203 -1.43 -1.62 2.43
CA GLN A 203 -0.55 -2.77 2.25
C GLN A 203 0.60 -2.54 1.24
N LEU A 204 0.68 -1.36 0.62
CA LEU A 204 1.74 -1.02 -0.32
C LEU A 204 3.11 -1.13 0.39
N PRO A 205 4.00 -2.06 0.00
CA PRO A 205 5.37 -2.07 0.46
C PRO A 205 6.09 -0.85 -0.13
N VAL A 206 6.97 -0.20 0.64
CA VAL A 206 7.68 0.98 0.13
C VAL A 206 9.11 0.58 -0.24
N LEU A 207 9.40 0.68 -1.54
CA LEU A 207 10.69 0.32 -2.12
C LEU A 207 11.59 1.56 -2.29
N PRO A 208 12.92 1.42 -2.15
CA PRO A 208 13.86 2.53 -2.29
C PRO A 208 14.04 2.92 -3.76
N SER A 209 13.35 3.97 -4.21
CA SER A 209 13.36 4.43 -5.60
C SER A 209 14.77 4.74 -6.12
N LYS A 210 15.62 5.35 -5.28
CA LYS A 210 17.01 5.67 -5.62
C LYS A 210 17.87 4.43 -5.81
N TRP A 211 17.66 3.38 -5.03
CA TRP A 211 18.38 2.12 -5.18
C TRP A 211 18.01 1.45 -6.51
N TRP A 212 16.74 1.54 -6.91
CA TRP A 212 16.25 0.99 -8.17
C TRP A 212 16.61 1.82 -9.40
N ALA A 213 16.97 3.11 -9.25
CA ALA A 213 17.21 4.01 -10.37
C ALA A 213 18.28 3.53 -11.36
N SER A 214 19.25 2.72 -10.90
CA SER A 214 20.33 2.14 -11.72
C SER A 214 20.10 0.66 -12.07
N ARG A 215 18.91 0.12 -11.80
CA ARG A 215 18.57 -1.31 -11.93
C ARG A 215 17.33 -1.51 -12.78
N ASP A 216 17.33 -2.59 -13.57
CA ASP A 216 16.15 -3.00 -14.31
C ASP A 216 15.20 -3.76 -13.38
N PHE A 217 14.00 -3.17 -13.15
CA PHE A 217 12.98 -3.74 -12.27
C PHE A 217 12.44 -5.09 -12.76
N GLU A 218 12.47 -5.35 -14.07
CA GLU A 218 11.93 -6.59 -14.66
C GLU A 218 12.97 -7.72 -14.74
N LYS A 219 14.19 -7.48 -14.23
CA LYS A 219 15.28 -8.45 -14.26
C LYS A 219 15.31 -9.32 -13.01
N VAL A 220 15.39 -10.63 -13.21
CA VAL A 220 15.68 -11.59 -12.14
C VAL A 220 17.06 -11.28 -11.53
N SER A 221 17.13 -11.19 -10.22
CA SER A 221 18.36 -10.80 -9.52
C SER A 221 18.52 -11.51 -8.18
N LEU A 222 19.74 -11.92 -7.89
CA LEU A 222 20.19 -12.37 -6.58
C LEU A 222 20.99 -11.28 -5.83
N GLU A 223 21.02 -10.05 -6.35
CA GLU A 223 21.56 -8.91 -5.61
C GLU A 223 20.71 -8.66 -4.37
N ILE A 224 21.36 -8.51 -3.20
CA ILE A 224 20.66 -8.25 -1.94
C ILE A 224 20.02 -6.86 -2.00
N PRO A 225 18.69 -6.77 -1.94
CA PRO A 225 18.02 -5.49 -2.05
C PRO A 225 18.06 -4.71 -0.74
N LEU A 226 18.02 -3.38 -0.86
CA LEU A 226 17.88 -2.48 0.29
C LEU A 226 16.46 -2.57 0.84
N GLY A 227 16.32 -2.96 2.09
CA GLY A 227 15.05 -3.08 2.81
C GLY A 227 14.86 -1.98 3.85
N SER A 228 13.75 -2.06 4.60
CA SER A 228 13.38 -1.10 5.66
C SER A 228 12.84 -1.78 6.92
N SER A 229 12.50 -3.07 6.85
CA SER A 229 11.77 -3.80 7.88
C SER A 229 12.68 -4.35 8.99
N ALA A 230 12.06 -5.04 9.96
CA ALA A 230 12.74 -5.61 11.12
C ALA A 230 13.82 -6.66 10.79
N TYR A 231 13.82 -7.18 9.57
CA TYR A 231 14.80 -8.17 9.12
C TYR A 231 15.41 -7.75 7.77
N LYS A 232 16.67 -8.08 7.58
CA LYS A 232 17.40 -7.95 6.31
C LYS A 232 18.01 -9.28 5.90
N VAL A 233 18.28 -9.48 4.62
CA VAL A 233 19.04 -10.65 4.15
C VAL A 233 20.42 -10.65 4.79
N ASP A 234 20.77 -11.76 5.43
CA ASP A 234 22.08 -12.00 6.05
C ASP A 234 23.00 -12.79 5.13
N SER A 235 22.50 -13.93 4.66
CA SER A 235 23.24 -14.83 3.75
C SER A 235 22.26 -15.72 2.99
N PHE A 236 22.71 -16.27 1.87
CA PHE A 236 21.95 -17.28 1.12
C PHE A 236 22.85 -18.22 0.34
N ASP A 237 22.36 -19.42 0.08
CA ASP A 237 22.84 -20.37 -0.92
C ASP A 237 21.72 -20.53 -1.96
N ALA A 238 21.94 -20.03 -3.17
CA ALA A 238 20.91 -19.89 -4.19
C ALA A 238 20.14 -21.21 -4.43
N GLY A 239 18.83 -21.15 -4.29
CA GLY A 239 17.93 -22.29 -4.45
C GLY A 239 17.94 -23.30 -3.30
N ARG A 240 18.77 -23.12 -2.27
CA ARG A 240 18.94 -24.08 -1.16
C ARG A 240 18.57 -23.50 0.20
N SER A 241 19.03 -22.30 0.53
CA SER A 241 18.74 -21.68 1.81
C SER A 241 18.87 -20.17 1.76
N ILE A 242 18.13 -19.48 2.64
CA ILE A 242 18.26 -18.05 2.87
C ILE A 242 18.08 -17.73 4.35
N ALA A 243 18.93 -16.87 4.88
CA ALA A 243 18.87 -16.41 6.26
C ALA A 243 18.60 -14.90 6.32
N TYR A 244 17.78 -14.52 7.25
CA TYR A 244 17.45 -13.14 7.58
C TYR A 244 17.91 -12.83 8.99
N ARG A 245 18.59 -11.71 9.17
CA ARG A 245 19.06 -11.22 10.47
C ARG A 245 18.19 -10.05 10.92
N ARG A 246 17.81 -10.04 12.19
CA ARG A 246 17.11 -8.92 12.78
C ARG A 246 17.96 -7.66 12.77
N VAL A 247 17.33 -6.53 12.50
CA VAL A 247 17.91 -5.19 12.52
C VAL A 247 17.64 -4.59 13.91
N ASP A 248 18.68 -4.50 14.75
CA ASP A 248 18.52 -4.09 16.15
C ASP A 248 18.12 -2.61 16.31
N ASP A 249 18.52 -1.77 15.36
CA ASP A 249 18.16 -0.36 15.28
C ASP A 249 17.01 -0.06 14.31
N TRP A 250 16.19 -1.07 13.99
CA TRP A 250 15.02 -0.89 13.14
C TRP A 250 14.16 0.29 13.66
N TRP A 251 13.86 1.21 12.77
CA TRP A 251 13.21 2.48 13.09
C TRP A 251 11.83 2.32 13.78
N ALA A 252 11.09 1.25 13.47
CA ALA A 252 9.74 1.01 13.97
C ALA A 252 9.68 0.07 15.18
N LYS A 253 10.81 -0.34 15.75
CA LYS A 253 10.87 -1.36 16.83
C LYS A 253 10.06 -1.00 18.07
N ASP A 254 9.99 0.30 18.40
CA ASP A 254 9.33 0.81 19.61
C ASP A 254 7.88 1.22 19.40
N LEU A 255 7.36 1.15 18.14
CA LEU A 255 5.94 1.34 17.88
C LEU A 255 5.14 0.27 18.64
N TRP A 256 3.98 0.67 19.16
CA TRP A 256 3.17 -0.17 20.04
C TRP A 256 2.86 -1.55 19.41
N MET A 257 2.53 -1.60 18.10
CA MET A 257 2.21 -2.84 17.39
C MET A 257 3.41 -3.78 17.20
N ASN A 258 4.63 -3.30 17.41
CA ASN A 258 5.86 -4.07 17.21
C ASN A 258 6.49 -4.58 18.51
N ARG A 259 6.04 -4.08 19.67
CA ARG A 259 6.53 -4.54 20.98
C ARG A 259 6.12 -5.99 21.21
N GLY A 260 7.10 -6.86 21.45
CA GLY A 260 6.88 -8.31 21.59
C GLY A 260 6.95 -9.11 20.29
N ARG A 261 7.22 -8.46 19.13
CA ARG A 261 7.43 -9.12 17.83
C ARG A 261 8.90 -9.19 17.47
N ASN A 262 9.20 -9.92 16.37
CA ASN A 262 10.56 -10.00 15.81
C ASN A 262 11.59 -10.49 16.85
N ASN A 263 11.28 -11.62 17.50
CA ASN A 263 12.02 -12.08 18.66
C ASN A 263 13.30 -12.83 18.27
N PHE A 264 13.30 -13.61 17.19
CA PHE A 264 14.48 -14.33 16.74
C PHE A 264 15.54 -13.39 16.19
N GLU A 265 16.80 -13.66 16.48
CA GLU A 265 17.94 -12.94 15.88
C GLU A 265 18.13 -13.34 14.42
N VAL A 266 18.01 -14.65 14.13
CA VAL A 266 18.13 -15.20 12.78
C VAL A 266 16.91 -16.06 12.43
N MET A 267 16.34 -15.80 11.27
CA MET A 267 15.35 -16.69 10.65
C MET A 267 15.97 -17.27 9.39
N ARG A 268 16.01 -18.62 9.31
CA ARG A 268 16.61 -19.31 8.18
C ARG A 268 15.59 -20.22 7.51
N TYR A 269 15.45 -20.11 6.19
CA TYR A 269 14.68 -21.00 5.36
C TYR A 269 15.60 -22.03 4.71
N GLU A 270 15.27 -23.32 4.91
CA GLU A 270 15.91 -24.48 4.29
C GLU A 270 14.97 -25.06 3.23
N TYR A 271 15.45 -25.23 2.01
CA TYR A 271 14.63 -25.67 0.90
C TYR A 271 14.68 -27.18 0.69
N TYR A 272 13.49 -27.75 0.54
CA TYR A 272 13.29 -29.18 0.27
C TYR A 272 12.48 -29.35 -1.01
N ARG A 273 12.93 -30.19 -1.90
CA ARG A 273 12.21 -30.50 -3.16
C ARG A 273 11.02 -31.41 -2.90
N ASP A 274 11.17 -32.33 -1.93
CA ASP A 274 10.18 -33.35 -1.57
C ASP A 274 9.60 -33.09 -0.19
N VAL A 275 8.27 -33.20 -0.10
CA VAL A 275 7.48 -33.00 1.13
C VAL A 275 7.81 -34.04 2.21
N THR A 276 8.09 -35.29 1.77
CA THR A 276 8.42 -36.39 2.71
C THR A 276 9.80 -36.15 3.32
N VAL A 277 10.79 -35.75 2.49
CA VAL A 277 12.12 -35.38 2.97
C VAL A 277 12.06 -34.20 3.94
N GLN A 278 11.25 -33.15 3.63
CA GLN A 278 11.02 -32.04 4.55
C GLN A 278 10.41 -32.50 5.88
N PHE A 279 9.46 -33.44 5.83
CA PHE A 279 8.83 -33.97 7.03
C PHE A 279 9.81 -34.82 7.88
N GLU A 280 10.67 -35.62 7.25
CA GLU A 280 11.71 -36.35 7.96
C GLU A 280 12.74 -35.40 8.60
N ALA A 281 13.13 -34.32 7.89
CA ALA A 281 13.98 -33.27 8.45
C ALA A 281 13.34 -32.57 9.66
N PHE A 282 12.02 -32.33 9.63
CA PHE A 282 11.29 -31.80 10.78
C PHE A 282 11.32 -32.80 11.98
N LYS A 283 11.09 -34.07 11.74
CA LYS A 283 11.17 -35.08 12.79
C LYS A 283 12.58 -35.26 13.38
N ALA A 284 13.59 -35.09 12.54
CA ALA A 284 15.00 -35.14 12.96
C ALA A 284 15.44 -33.89 13.73
N GLY A 285 14.63 -32.82 13.72
CA GLY A 285 14.96 -31.53 14.33
C GLY A 285 15.87 -30.64 13.48
N ASP A 286 15.98 -30.93 12.17
CA ASP A 286 16.77 -30.08 11.24
C ASP A 286 16.08 -28.78 10.90
N ILE A 287 14.73 -28.76 11.01
CA ILE A 287 13.90 -27.56 10.93
C ILE A 287 12.95 -27.50 12.12
N ASP A 288 12.65 -26.28 12.57
CA ASP A 288 11.81 -26.05 13.76
C ASP A 288 10.35 -25.84 13.38
N ILE A 289 10.08 -25.35 12.15
CA ILE A 289 8.75 -25.11 11.60
C ILE A 289 8.67 -25.65 10.18
N ARG A 290 7.65 -26.45 9.93
CA ARG A 290 7.28 -26.92 8.60
C ARG A 290 6.18 -26.03 8.02
N GLN A 291 6.38 -25.53 6.78
CA GLN A 291 5.38 -24.79 6.00
C GLN A 291 4.83 -25.66 4.87
#